data_3f31e1bae57fbfcdaa2fb2cf8f3d3487
#
_entry.id   3f31e1bae57fbfcdaa2fb2cf8f3d3487
#
_cell.length_a   1.000
_cell.length_b   1.000
_cell.length_c   1.000
_cell.angle_alpha   90.00
_cell.angle_beta   90.00
_cell.angle_gamma   90.00
#
_symmetry.space_group_name_H-M   'P 1'
#
loop_
_entity.id
_entity.type
_entity.pdbx_description
1 polymer ?
#
loop_
_entity_poly.entity_id
_entity_poly.type
_entity_poly.pdbx_seq_one_letter_code
_entity_poly.pdbx_strand_id
1 'polypeptide(L)'
;MPPATFPILFITATRIGDAVLSSGLIKRLSDEIPNARFTVVAGPAAAGLFEDIPNHDRVIPFAKAKDGSHWFDLWRQVRKTRWGLVVDLRGSGLSRFLSTRRRAIYRKVAGPPIHKVQEAARTLRIEDEPAPPYLYTSPETEQRAVDLTAGSGPILALAPAANWLGKTWPIERFARVAIELLDVDGPMAGGRLLILGGPDDTRYVEPLARTLPRDRVIDLTGQLDLLTAYAVLKRARLFVGNDSGLMHLAAAAGTPTIGLFGPSDDRLYAPWGPDTRVVRGPREFEQFKAIDPGLNQTIGHMMDLPVDQVVAAARELLDATR
;
A
#
# COMPACT_ATOMS: atom_id res chain seq x y z
N MET A 1 -6.05 11.89 37.95
CA MET A 1 -5.02 10.98 37.44
C MET A 1 -5.25 10.79 35.95
N PRO A 2 -4.24 10.91 35.09
CA PRO A 2 -4.43 10.53 33.71
C PRO A 2 -4.91 9.07 33.64
N PRO A 3 -5.81 8.73 32.70
CA PRO A 3 -6.30 7.37 32.56
C PRO A 3 -5.12 6.40 32.34
N ALA A 4 -5.17 5.25 32.99
CA ALA A 4 -4.12 4.23 32.84
C ALA A 4 -3.99 3.85 31.36
N THR A 5 -2.78 3.87 30.82
CA THR A 5 -2.51 3.50 29.43
C THR A 5 -2.94 2.05 29.14
N PHE A 6 -3.48 1.82 27.94
CA PHE A 6 -3.85 0.49 27.45
C PHE A 6 -2.84 0.03 26.40
N PRO A 7 -1.81 -0.75 26.78
CA PRO A 7 -0.77 -1.15 25.85
C PRO A 7 -1.28 -2.19 24.87
N ILE A 8 -1.07 -1.95 23.58
CA ILE A 8 -1.43 -2.83 22.46
C ILE A 8 -0.16 -3.26 21.73
N LEU A 9 0.05 -4.56 21.61
CA LEU A 9 1.04 -5.14 20.70
C LEU A 9 0.35 -5.49 19.38
N PHE A 10 0.79 -4.87 18.29
CA PHE A 10 0.24 -5.10 16.96
C PHE A 10 1.31 -5.71 16.04
N ILE A 11 1.19 -6.99 15.73
CA ILE A 11 2.12 -7.73 14.87
C ILE A 11 1.51 -7.84 13.48
N THR A 12 2.04 -7.06 12.53
CA THR A 12 1.55 -7.02 11.15
C THR A 12 2.49 -7.69 10.15
N ALA A 13 2.21 -7.52 8.87
CA ALA A 13 2.89 -8.16 7.76
C ALA A 13 4.32 -7.62 7.53
N THR A 14 5.09 -8.35 6.73
CA THR A 14 6.46 -7.96 6.35
C THR A 14 6.53 -7.17 5.06
N ARG A 15 5.56 -7.34 4.16
CA ARG A 15 5.48 -6.61 2.90
C ARG A 15 4.70 -5.31 3.08
N ILE A 16 5.10 -4.27 2.35
CA ILE A 16 4.47 -2.94 2.39
C ILE A 16 2.97 -3.03 2.09
N GLY A 17 2.57 -3.65 0.99
CA GLY A 17 1.16 -3.75 0.59
C GLY A 17 0.28 -4.42 1.66
N ASP A 18 0.70 -5.58 2.18
CA ASP A 18 -0.04 -6.29 3.24
C ASP A 18 -0.12 -5.47 4.54
N ALA A 19 0.93 -4.71 4.87
CA ALA A 19 0.97 -3.83 6.03
C ALA A 19 -0.01 -2.66 5.87
N VAL A 20 -0.07 -2.04 4.68
CA VAL A 20 -1.05 -1.00 4.35
C VAL A 20 -2.47 -1.54 4.43
N LEU A 21 -2.75 -2.70 3.84
CA LEU A 21 -4.08 -3.31 3.84
C LEU A 21 -4.60 -3.65 5.25
N SER A 22 -3.72 -3.80 6.23
CA SER A 22 -4.09 -4.05 7.63
C SER A 22 -4.04 -2.80 8.53
N SER A 23 -3.57 -1.67 8.03
CA SER A 23 -3.34 -0.46 8.84
C SER A 23 -4.62 0.15 9.43
N GLY A 24 -5.75 0.00 8.76
CA GLY A 24 -7.05 0.46 9.25
C GLY A 24 -7.45 -0.12 10.60
N LEU A 25 -6.94 -1.31 10.95
CA LEU A 25 -7.19 -1.91 12.27
C LEU A 25 -6.55 -1.08 13.41
N ILE A 26 -5.41 -0.44 13.16
CA ILE A 26 -4.78 0.46 14.13
C ILE A 26 -5.66 1.70 14.33
N LYS A 27 -6.16 2.29 13.23
CA LYS A 27 -7.08 3.43 13.28
C LYS A 27 -8.33 3.08 14.08
N ARG A 28 -8.96 1.94 13.79
CA ARG A 28 -10.13 1.44 14.50
C ARG A 28 -9.88 1.26 16.01
N LEU A 29 -8.77 0.62 16.37
CA LEU A 29 -8.39 0.43 17.78
C LEU A 29 -8.05 1.75 18.48
N SER A 30 -7.44 2.72 17.78
CA SER A 30 -7.16 4.04 18.32
C SER A 30 -8.43 4.83 18.60
N ASP A 31 -9.44 4.73 17.74
CA ASP A 31 -10.72 5.41 17.90
C ASP A 31 -11.57 4.80 19.03
N GLU A 32 -11.56 3.47 19.16
CA GLU A 32 -12.34 2.76 20.17
C GLU A 32 -11.69 2.76 21.56
N ILE A 33 -10.37 2.93 21.63
CA ILE A 33 -9.58 2.87 22.88
C ILE A 33 -8.77 4.15 23.01
N PRO A 34 -9.32 5.24 23.57
CA PRO A 34 -8.67 6.57 23.59
C PRO A 34 -7.33 6.61 24.35
N ASN A 35 -7.08 5.65 25.24
CA ASN A 35 -5.82 5.51 25.97
C ASN A 35 -4.93 4.39 25.42
N ALA A 36 -5.19 3.93 24.21
CA ALA A 36 -4.37 2.95 23.51
C ALA A 36 -2.94 3.47 23.33
N ARG A 37 -1.96 2.58 23.55
CA ARG A 37 -0.56 2.84 23.28
C ARG A 37 0.02 1.68 22.48
N PHE A 38 0.45 1.96 21.27
CA PHE A 38 0.83 0.93 20.31
C PHE A 38 2.33 0.63 20.35
N THR A 39 2.67 -0.65 20.42
CA THR A 39 3.94 -1.19 19.97
C THR A 39 3.66 -1.97 18.68
N VAL A 40 4.18 -1.50 17.57
CA VAL A 40 3.95 -2.13 16.26
C VAL A 40 5.16 -2.96 15.85
N VAL A 41 4.92 -4.19 15.40
CA VAL A 41 5.94 -5.09 14.86
C VAL A 41 5.64 -5.29 13.37
N ALA A 42 6.51 -4.80 12.51
CA ALA A 42 6.36 -4.86 11.06
C ALA A 42 7.66 -5.29 10.38
N GLY A 43 7.60 -5.78 9.15
CA GLY A 43 8.82 -6.03 8.38
C GLY A 43 9.65 -4.76 8.18
N PRO A 44 10.99 -4.86 8.02
CA PRO A 44 11.85 -3.68 7.91
C PRO A 44 11.39 -2.69 6.83
N ALA A 45 10.96 -3.19 5.67
CA ALA A 45 10.46 -2.35 4.58
C ALA A 45 9.12 -1.65 4.88
N ALA A 46 8.33 -2.15 5.84
CA ALA A 46 7.02 -1.62 6.18
C ALA A 46 7.00 -0.86 7.52
N ALA A 47 8.06 -0.92 8.31
CA ALA A 47 8.11 -0.34 9.66
C ALA A 47 7.84 1.16 9.64
N GLY A 48 8.41 1.89 8.69
CA GLY A 48 8.22 3.34 8.53
C GLY A 48 6.76 3.78 8.33
N LEU A 49 5.84 2.87 7.94
CA LEU A 49 4.40 3.19 7.83
C LEU A 49 3.73 3.54 9.16
N PHE A 50 4.36 3.21 10.28
CA PHE A 50 3.73 3.26 11.60
C PHE A 50 4.40 4.24 12.57
N GLU A 51 5.32 5.06 12.09
CA GLU A 51 6.09 5.98 12.94
C GLU A 51 5.28 7.19 13.40
N ASP A 52 4.28 7.62 12.63
CA ASP A 52 3.45 8.79 12.96
C ASP A 52 2.14 8.43 13.69
N ILE A 53 1.99 7.19 14.19
CA ILE A 53 0.79 6.82 14.97
C ILE A 53 0.74 7.65 16.26
N PRO A 54 -0.35 8.37 16.54
CA PRO A 54 -0.51 9.08 17.81
C PRO A 54 -0.35 8.13 19.01
N ASN A 55 0.42 8.55 20.00
CA ASN A 55 0.67 7.76 21.22
C ASN A 55 1.29 6.36 20.96
N HIS A 56 2.05 6.18 19.86
CA HIS A 56 2.83 4.96 19.74
C HIS A 56 3.95 4.91 20.79
N ASP A 57 4.29 3.72 21.24
CA ASP A 57 5.40 3.50 22.17
C ASP A 57 6.68 3.27 21.36
N ARG A 58 6.61 2.39 20.38
CA ARG A 58 7.71 2.12 19.44
C ARG A 58 7.25 1.29 18.24
N VAL A 59 7.99 1.38 17.17
CA VAL A 59 7.94 0.47 16.03
C VAL A 59 9.14 -0.46 16.11
N ILE A 60 8.91 -1.77 15.97
CA ILE A 60 9.95 -2.81 15.97
C ILE A 60 10.09 -3.38 14.56
N PRO A 61 11.14 -3.03 13.81
CA PRO A 61 11.44 -3.68 12.55
C PRO A 61 11.75 -5.16 12.79
N PHE A 62 11.05 -6.05 12.10
CA PHE A 62 11.11 -7.48 12.33
C PHE A 62 11.56 -8.23 11.06
N ALA A 63 12.88 -8.42 10.95
CA ALA A 63 13.48 -9.17 9.86
C ALA A 63 13.40 -10.68 10.14
N LYS A 64 13.06 -11.47 9.10
CA LYS A 64 13.00 -12.93 9.21
C LYS A 64 14.41 -13.51 9.19
N ALA A 65 14.82 -14.20 10.25
CA ALA A 65 16.03 -15.01 10.27
C ALA A 65 15.73 -16.45 9.83
N LYS A 66 16.71 -17.11 9.17
CA LYS A 66 16.54 -18.47 8.63
C LYS A 66 16.34 -19.53 9.72
N ASP A 67 16.97 -19.33 10.86
CA ASP A 67 16.95 -20.22 12.04
C ASP A 67 15.77 -20.00 12.98
N GLY A 68 14.93 -19.01 12.71
CA GLY A 68 13.78 -18.66 13.56
C GLY A 68 14.14 -17.87 14.83
N SER A 69 15.42 -17.54 15.09
CA SER A 69 15.89 -16.79 16.27
C SER A 69 15.18 -15.44 16.45
N HIS A 70 14.79 -14.79 15.36
CA HIS A 70 14.06 -13.53 15.35
C HIS A 70 12.79 -13.54 16.23
N TRP A 71 12.12 -14.69 16.39
CA TRP A 71 10.95 -14.81 17.28
C TRP A 71 11.34 -14.76 18.75
N PHE A 72 12.47 -15.34 19.10
CA PHE A 72 13.01 -15.29 20.47
C PHE A 72 13.47 -13.86 20.81
N ASP A 73 14.13 -13.18 19.87
CA ASP A 73 14.57 -11.80 20.06
C ASP A 73 13.38 -10.86 20.20
N LEU A 74 12.32 -11.04 19.42
CA LEU A 74 11.09 -10.30 19.58
C LEU A 74 10.46 -10.58 20.94
N TRP A 75 10.36 -11.86 21.33
CA TRP A 75 9.81 -12.22 22.64
C TRP A 75 10.56 -11.55 23.79
N ARG A 76 11.89 -11.54 23.77
CA ARG A 76 12.71 -10.86 24.78
C ARG A 76 12.36 -9.37 24.91
N GLN A 77 12.09 -8.70 23.78
CA GLN A 77 11.77 -7.28 23.73
C GLN A 77 10.38 -6.96 24.31
N VAL A 78 9.39 -7.87 24.12
CA VAL A 78 7.98 -7.57 24.43
C VAL A 78 7.43 -8.31 25.66
N ARG A 79 8.12 -9.34 26.21
CA ARG A 79 7.62 -10.20 27.28
C ARG A 79 7.44 -9.53 28.63
N LYS A 80 8.14 -8.42 28.90
CA LYS A 80 8.07 -7.71 30.19
C LYS A 80 6.82 -6.84 30.31
N THR A 81 6.17 -6.52 29.22
CA THR A 81 4.96 -5.71 29.18
C THR A 81 3.74 -6.58 29.44
N ARG A 82 2.85 -6.14 30.35
CA ARG A 82 1.51 -6.71 30.51
C ARG A 82 0.57 -6.03 29.53
N TRP A 83 0.31 -6.71 28.41
CA TRP A 83 -0.49 -6.17 27.31
C TRP A 83 -1.97 -6.10 27.66
N GLY A 84 -2.65 -5.02 27.27
CA GLY A 84 -4.11 -4.94 27.27
C GLY A 84 -4.68 -5.80 26.13
N LEU A 85 -4.06 -5.71 24.94
CA LEU A 85 -4.42 -6.47 23.76
C LEU A 85 -3.17 -6.87 22.97
N VAL A 86 -3.14 -8.10 22.47
CA VAL A 86 -2.17 -8.55 21.46
C VAL A 86 -2.94 -8.86 20.19
N VAL A 87 -2.67 -8.12 19.11
CA VAL A 87 -3.16 -8.39 17.75
C VAL A 87 -2.03 -9.03 16.97
N ASP A 88 -2.22 -10.24 16.48
CA ASP A 88 -1.21 -10.99 15.74
C ASP A 88 -1.77 -11.43 14.38
N LEU A 89 -1.52 -10.61 13.37
CA LEU A 89 -1.97 -10.87 11.99
C LEU A 89 -1.12 -11.93 11.28
N ARG A 90 -0.03 -12.39 11.90
CA ARG A 90 0.82 -13.46 11.35
C ARG A 90 0.46 -14.85 11.89
N GLY A 91 -0.39 -14.90 12.93
CA GLY A 91 -0.74 -16.16 13.57
C GLY A 91 0.46 -16.84 14.23
N SER A 92 1.41 -16.05 14.73
CA SER A 92 2.65 -16.56 15.31
C SER A 92 2.40 -17.27 16.66
N GLY A 93 3.25 -18.23 16.98
CA GLY A 93 3.20 -18.88 18.30
C GLY A 93 3.58 -17.94 19.45
N LEU A 94 4.36 -16.89 19.18
CA LEU A 94 4.89 -15.93 20.16
C LEU A 94 3.76 -15.29 20.99
N SER A 95 2.68 -14.88 20.35
CA SER A 95 1.56 -14.21 21.00
C SER A 95 0.92 -15.02 22.13
N ARG A 96 1.07 -16.36 22.11
CA ARG A 96 0.55 -17.26 23.16
C ARG A 96 1.37 -17.23 24.44
N PHE A 97 2.65 -16.82 24.36
CA PHE A 97 3.58 -16.78 25.50
C PHE A 97 3.72 -15.40 26.12
N LEU A 98 2.85 -14.43 25.75
CA LEU A 98 2.87 -13.09 26.30
C LEU A 98 1.79 -12.91 27.36
N SER A 99 2.09 -12.13 28.41
CA SER A 99 1.10 -11.72 29.40
C SER A 99 0.17 -10.68 28.80
N THR A 100 -1.12 -11.00 28.64
CA THR A 100 -2.11 -10.10 28.05
C THR A 100 -3.52 -10.34 28.59
N ARG A 101 -4.36 -9.30 28.58
CA ARG A 101 -5.78 -9.41 28.94
C ARG A 101 -6.60 -10.03 27.80
N ARG A 102 -6.32 -9.66 26.55
CA ARG A 102 -7.02 -10.15 25.35
C ARG A 102 -6.04 -10.49 24.25
N ARG A 103 -6.41 -11.46 23.41
CA ARG A 103 -5.66 -11.85 22.19
C ARG A 103 -6.60 -11.90 21.01
N ALA A 104 -6.14 -11.32 19.90
CA ALA A 104 -6.72 -11.42 18.58
C ALA A 104 -5.63 -12.00 17.65
N ILE A 105 -5.73 -13.27 17.34
CA ILE A 105 -4.70 -13.99 16.57
C ILE A 105 -5.32 -14.45 15.26
N TYR A 106 -4.68 -14.08 14.16
CA TYR A 106 -5.05 -14.53 12.83
C TYR A 106 -5.16 -16.05 12.77
N ARG A 107 -6.24 -16.52 12.17
CA ARG A 107 -6.45 -17.94 11.84
C ARG A 107 -6.90 -18.04 10.40
N LYS A 108 -6.21 -18.90 9.65
CA LYS A 108 -6.65 -19.21 8.30
C LYS A 108 -8.02 -19.88 8.35
N VAL A 109 -8.97 -19.31 7.64
CA VAL A 109 -10.33 -19.87 7.51
C VAL A 109 -10.44 -20.49 6.12
N ALA A 110 -10.96 -21.70 6.06
CA ALA A 110 -11.29 -22.33 4.77
C ALA A 110 -12.51 -21.64 4.15
N GLY A 111 -12.49 -21.44 2.84
CA GLY A 111 -13.57 -20.79 2.12
C GLY A 111 -13.08 -20.11 0.83
N PRO A 112 -13.99 -19.45 0.11
CA PRO A 112 -13.59 -18.67 -1.06
C PRO A 112 -12.61 -17.55 -0.68
N PRO A 113 -11.75 -17.11 -1.62
CA PRO A 113 -10.85 -16.00 -1.38
C PRO A 113 -11.65 -14.75 -1.05
N ILE A 114 -11.22 -14.04 0.00
CA ILE A 114 -11.75 -12.73 0.38
C ILE A 114 -10.63 -11.71 0.34
N HIS A 115 -10.97 -10.44 0.21
CA HIS A 115 -10.01 -9.36 0.15
C HIS A 115 -9.15 -9.30 1.43
N LYS A 116 -7.86 -8.95 1.31
CA LYS A 116 -6.91 -8.92 2.43
C LYS A 116 -7.30 -7.97 3.56
N VAL A 117 -8.01 -6.89 3.27
CA VAL A 117 -8.58 -5.99 4.30
C VAL A 117 -9.60 -6.75 5.15
N GLN A 118 -10.51 -7.50 4.52
CA GLN A 118 -11.51 -8.30 5.23
C GLN A 118 -10.86 -9.47 5.99
N GLU A 119 -9.85 -10.10 5.38
CA GLU A 119 -9.10 -11.19 6.03
C GLU A 119 -8.39 -10.69 7.31
N ALA A 120 -7.77 -9.51 7.27
CA ALA A 120 -7.17 -8.89 8.44
C ALA A 120 -8.23 -8.54 9.50
N ALA A 121 -9.37 -8.00 9.07
CA ALA A 121 -10.49 -7.60 9.92
C ALA A 121 -11.10 -8.78 10.71
N ARG A 122 -11.10 -9.99 10.13
CA ARG A 122 -11.50 -11.22 10.84
C ARG A 122 -10.73 -11.47 12.14
N THR A 123 -9.49 -11.00 12.22
CA THR A 123 -8.70 -11.14 13.45
C THR A 123 -9.33 -10.41 14.64
N LEU A 124 -10.03 -9.30 14.37
CA LEU A 124 -10.81 -8.55 15.36
C LEU A 124 -12.30 -8.86 15.32
N ARG A 125 -12.76 -9.76 14.44
CA ARG A 125 -14.17 -10.11 14.22
C ARG A 125 -15.04 -8.94 13.75
N ILE A 126 -14.50 -8.16 12.83
CA ILE A 126 -15.13 -7.00 12.19
C ILE A 126 -15.08 -7.10 10.65
N GLU A 127 -15.07 -8.32 10.12
CA GLU A 127 -14.99 -8.57 8.67
C GLU A 127 -16.20 -8.08 7.89
N ASP A 128 -17.34 -7.91 8.52
CA ASP A 128 -18.56 -7.39 7.91
C ASP A 128 -18.51 -5.84 7.75
N GLU A 129 -17.76 -5.16 8.62
CA GLU A 129 -17.44 -3.74 8.55
C GLU A 129 -15.93 -3.51 8.68
N PRO A 130 -15.14 -3.94 7.68
CA PRO A 130 -13.71 -3.86 7.78
C PRO A 130 -13.24 -2.41 7.75
N ALA A 131 -12.36 -2.07 8.70
CA ALA A 131 -11.77 -0.75 8.74
C ALA A 131 -10.93 -0.50 7.48
N PRO A 132 -11.21 0.58 6.72
CA PRO A 132 -10.44 0.90 5.53
C PRO A 132 -8.97 1.18 5.89
N PRO A 133 -8.02 0.83 5.02
CA PRO A 133 -6.61 1.18 5.22
C PRO A 133 -6.43 2.66 5.50
N TYR A 134 -5.64 2.98 6.52
CA TYR A 134 -5.39 4.33 6.96
C TYR A 134 -3.99 4.45 7.57
N LEU A 135 -3.28 5.52 7.25
CA LEU A 135 -1.98 5.83 7.83
C LEU A 135 -2.01 7.22 8.46
N TYR A 136 -1.35 7.35 9.59
CA TYR A 136 -1.13 8.64 10.22
C TYR A 136 0.07 9.32 9.60
N THR A 137 0.00 10.64 9.51
CA THR A 137 1.11 11.50 9.03
C THR A 137 1.27 12.67 9.98
N SER A 138 2.51 13.03 10.27
CA SER A 138 2.82 14.21 11.07
C SER A 138 2.60 15.51 10.27
N PRO A 139 2.45 16.67 10.92
CA PRO A 139 2.41 17.96 10.25
C PRO A 139 3.64 18.22 9.36
N GLU A 140 4.80 17.76 9.80
CA GLU A 140 6.08 17.88 9.07
C GLU A 140 6.04 17.06 7.77
N THR A 141 5.51 15.82 7.84
CA THR A 141 5.32 14.94 6.67
C THR A 141 4.34 15.56 5.66
N GLU A 142 3.21 16.11 6.15
CA GLU A 142 2.24 16.81 5.30
C GLU A 142 2.84 18.07 4.65
N GLN A 143 3.60 18.89 5.40
CA GLN A 143 4.24 20.08 4.85
C GLN A 143 5.28 19.71 3.79
N ARG A 144 6.10 18.69 4.05
CA ARG A 144 7.05 18.16 3.05
C ARG A 144 6.36 17.74 1.75
N ALA A 145 5.22 17.07 1.85
CA ALA A 145 4.44 16.70 0.68
C ALA A 145 3.93 17.92 -0.10
N VAL A 146 3.49 18.98 0.60
CA VAL A 146 3.11 20.26 -0.02
C VAL A 146 4.28 20.86 -0.81
N ASP A 147 5.47 20.92 -0.19
CA ASP A 147 6.66 21.53 -0.80
C ASP A 147 7.12 20.74 -2.03
N LEU A 148 7.13 19.41 -1.95
CA LEU A 148 7.53 18.51 -3.03
C LEU A 148 6.57 18.55 -4.24
N THR A 149 5.33 18.88 -4.01
CA THR A 149 4.29 18.93 -5.04
C THR A 149 3.84 20.36 -5.37
N ALA A 150 4.61 21.35 -4.93
CA ALA A 150 4.30 22.76 -5.18
C ALA A 150 4.16 23.06 -6.67
N GLY A 151 3.20 23.91 -7.02
CA GLY A 151 2.88 24.30 -8.40
C GLY A 151 1.40 24.13 -8.72
N SER A 152 1.01 24.49 -9.95
CA SER A 152 -0.38 24.50 -10.42
C SER A 152 -0.76 23.27 -11.24
N GLY A 153 -2.04 23.05 -11.39
CA GLY A 153 -2.63 21.98 -12.19
C GLY A 153 -2.76 20.63 -11.46
N PRO A 154 -3.60 19.74 -11.98
CA PRO A 154 -3.82 18.44 -11.41
C PRO A 154 -2.56 17.55 -11.52
N ILE A 155 -2.38 16.63 -10.57
CA ILE A 155 -1.24 15.72 -10.54
C ILE A 155 -1.69 14.31 -10.95
N LEU A 156 -1.11 13.78 -12.02
CA LEU A 156 -1.18 12.37 -12.39
C LEU A 156 0.00 11.64 -11.73
N ALA A 157 -0.26 10.76 -10.78
CA ALA A 157 0.76 9.94 -10.15
C ALA A 157 0.89 8.60 -10.87
N LEU A 158 2.10 8.23 -11.27
CA LEU A 158 2.40 6.94 -11.89
C LEU A 158 3.43 6.18 -11.06
N ALA A 159 3.16 4.88 -10.84
CA ALA A 159 4.10 3.93 -10.22
C ALA A 159 4.32 2.72 -11.15
N PRO A 160 5.24 2.84 -12.11
CA PRO A 160 5.42 1.85 -13.15
C PRO A 160 6.22 0.62 -12.73
N ALA A 161 6.90 0.67 -11.59
CA ALA A 161 7.68 -0.46 -11.09
C ALA A 161 6.84 -1.44 -10.27
N ALA A 162 7.25 -2.70 -10.28
CA ALA A 162 6.70 -3.75 -9.43
C ALA A 162 7.84 -4.65 -8.92
N ASN A 163 7.56 -5.45 -7.88
CA ASN A 163 8.57 -6.28 -7.23
C ASN A 163 9.10 -7.45 -8.09
N TRP A 164 8.52 -7.69 -9.27
CA TRP A 164 8.99 -8.67 -10.25
C TRP A 164 8.39 -8.42 -11.64
N LEU A 165 9.13 -8.86 -12.66
CA LEU A 165 8.85 -8.57 -14.08
C LEU A 165 7.44 -8.97 -14.53
N GLY A 166 6.92 -10.10 -14.03
CA GLY A 166 5.61 -10.59 -14.43
C GLY A 166 4.45 -9.63 -14.13
N LYS A 167 4.60 -8.76 -13.14
CA LYS A 167 3.62 -7.74 -12.75
C LYS A 167 3.88 -6.37 -13.37
N THR A 168 4.95 -6.23 -14.14
CA THR A 168 5.39 -4.93 -14.66
C THR A 168 4.78 -4.68 -16.02
N TRP A 169 3.93 -3.68 -16.11
CA TRP A 169 3.42 -3.18 -17.39
C TRP A 169 4.49 -2.32 -18.08
N PRO A 170 4.66 -2.41 -19.42
CA PRO A 170 5.73 -1.70 -20.10
C PRO A 170 5.76 -0.21 -19.87
N ILE A 171 6.95 0.34 -19.61
CA ILE A 171 7.14 1.76 -19.27
C ILE A 171 6.66 2.70 -20.39
N GLU A 172 6.82 2.29 -21.65
CA GLU A 172 6.38 3.04 -22.83
C GLU A 172 4.86 3.22 -22.87
N ARG A 173 4.13 2.27 -22.28
CA ARG A 173 2.67 2.35 -22.17
C ARG A 173 2.25 3.29 -21.07
N PHE A 174 2.97 3.34 -19.93
CA PHE A 174 2.79 4.39 -18.92
C PHE A 174 3.05 5.78 -19.52
N ALA A 175 4.09 5.92 -20.34
CA ALA A 175 4.37 7.17 -21.03
C ALA A 175 3.22 7.62 -21.94
N ARG A 176 2.62 6.69 -22.70
CA ARG A 176 1.44 6.98 -23.52
C ARG A 176 0.23 7.39 -22.67
N VAL A 177 -0.05 6.73 -21.54
CA VAL A 177 -1.10 7.13 -20.61
C VAL A 177 -0.85 8.56 -20.11
N ALA A 178 0.38 8.90 -19.74
CA ALA A 178 0.74 10.25 -19.29
C ALA A 178 0.47 11.29 -20.39
N ILE A 179 0.88 11.03 -21.62
CA ILE A 179 0.63 11.93 -22.75
C ILE A 179 -0.87 12.12 -22.94
N GLU A 180 -1.65 11.05 -23.09
CA GLU A 180 -3.08 11.12 -23.42
C GLU A 180 -3.93 11.77 -22.32
N LEU A 181 -3.55 11.62 -21.04
CA LEU A 181 -4.30 12.25 -19.94
C LEU A 181 -3.89 13.71 -19.69
N LEU A 182 -2.62 14.06 -19.94
CA LEU A 182 -2.06 15.37 -19.62
C LEU A 182 -1.94 16.29 -20.86
N ASP A 183 -2.34 15.82 -22.04
CA ASP A 183 -2.39 16.62 -23.27
C ASP A 183 -3.37 17.80 -23.13
N VAL A 184 -3.28 18.77 -24.05
CA VAL A 184 -4.10 19.97 -24.10
C VAL A 184 -5.60 19.65 -24.16
N ASP A 185 -5.97 18.59 -24.84
CA ASP A 185 -7.34 18.08 -24.96
C ASP A 185 -7.63 16.91 -23.97
N GLY A 186 -6.69 16.58 -23.11
CA GLY A 186 -6.81 15.50 -22.14
C GLY A 186 -7.64 15.89 -20.90
N PRO A 187 -8.16 14.91 -20.16
CA PRO A 187 -9.00 15.18 -18.97
C PRO A 187 -8.24 15.84 -17.82
N MET A 188 -6.92 15.86 -17.87
CA MET A 188 -6.03 16.50 -16.89
C MET A 188 -5.13 17.55 -17.57
N ALA A 189 -5.65 18.26 -18.55
CA ALA A 189 -4.93 19.32 -19.27
C ALA A 189 -4.29 20.34 -18.32
N GLY A 190 -3.07 20.78 -18.62
CA GLY A 190 -2.27 21.65 -17.75
C GLY A 190 -1.73 20.98 -16.50
N GLY A 191 -1.95 19.68 -16.32
CA GLY A 191 -1.49 18.92 -15.18
C GLY A 191 -0.01 18.54 -15.25
N ARG A 192 0.47 17.94 -14.15
CA ARG A 192 1.85 17.51 -13.95
C ARG A 192 1.92 15.99 -13.73
N LEU A 193 3.02 15.41 -14.16
CA LEU A 193 3.33 14.01 -13.96
C LEU A 193 4.16 13.83 -12.69
N LEU A 194 3.66 13.06 -11.75
CA LEU A 194 4.39 12.59 -10.57
C LEU A 194 4.82 11.14 -10.81
N ILE A 195 6.11 10.87 -10.66
CA ILE A 195 6.68 9.52 -10.80
C ILE A 195 7.10 9.03 -9.43
N LEU A 196 6.65 7.83 -9.05
CA LEU A 196 6.98 7.17 -7.80
C LEU A 196 7.57 5.79 -8.05
N GLY A 197 8.55 5.42 -7.24
CA GLY A 197 9.23 4.11 -7.26
C GLY A 197 10.22 4.00 -6.11
N GLY A 198 10.79 2.82 -5.91
CA GLY A 198 11.89 2.58 -4.98
C GLY A 198 13.24 3.08 -5.52
N PRO A 199 14.29 3.05 -4.71
CA PRO A 199 15.63 3.49 -5.12
C PRO A 199 16.19 2.71 -6.33
N ASP A 200 15.85 1.43 -6.43
CA ASP A 200 16.33 0.55 -7.50
C ASP A 200 15.60 0.79 -8.84
N ASP A 201 14.49 1.55 -8.82
CA ASP A 201 13.65 1.77 -10.00
C ASP A 201 14.08 2.98 -10.84
N THR A 202 15.03 3.78 -10.38
CA THR A 202 15.43 5.07 -11.00
C THR A 202 15.77 4.93 -12.50
N ARG A 203 16.55 3.91 -12.86
CA ARG A 203 16.91 3.67 -14.29
C ARG A 203 15.72 3.21 -15.13
N TYR A 204 14.81 2.45 -14.51
CA TYR A 204 13.64 1.94 -15.19
C TYR A 204 12.65 3.07 -15.53
N VAL A 205 12.49 4.05 -14.67
CA VAL A 205 11.54 5.16 -14.86
C VAL A 205 12.08 6.31 -15.70
N GLU A 206 13.38 6.37 -15.97
CA GLU A 206 14.02 7.46 -16.71
C GLU A 206 13.34 7.79 -18.05
N PRO A 207 12.90 6.83 -18.90
CA PRO A 207 12.17 7.13 -20.12
C PRO A 207 10.86 7.88 -19.87
N LEU A 208 10.15 7.54 -18.78
CA LEU A 208 8.91 8.21 -18.38
C LEU A 208 9.16 9.67 -17.96
N ALA A 209 10.24 9.94 -17.23
CA ALA A 209 10.62 11.28 -16.81
C ALA A 209 10.94 12.23 -18.00
N ARG A 210 11.21 11.69 -19.18
CA ARG A 210 11.46 12.45 -20.41
C ARG A 210 10.23 12.64 -21.31
N THR A 211 9.07 12.14 -20.88
CA THR A 211 7.84 12.16 -21.69
C THR A 211 7.24 13.54 -21.83
N LEU A 212 7.42 14.40 -20.83
CA LEU A 212 6.90 15.77 -20.77
C LEU A 212 8.02 16.79 -20.53
N PRO A 213 7.78 18.09 -20.74
CA PRO A 213 8.68 19.15 -20.32
C PRO A 213 9.05 19.05 -18.84
N ARG A 214 10.28 19.39 -18.49
CA ARG A 214 10.83 19.20 -17.11
C ARG A 214 10.03 19.90 -16.03
N ASP A 215 9.47 21.06 -16.32
CA ASP A 215 8.63 21.86 -15.41
C ASP A 215 7.27 21.21 -15.11
N ARG A 216 6.89 20.22 -15.89
CA ARG A 216 5.68 19.40 -15.69
C ARG A 216 5.96 18.02 -15.09
N VAL A 217 7.19 17.69 -14.76
CA VAL A 217 7.56 16.38 -14.20
C VAL A 217 8.08 16.54 -12.78
N ILE A 218 7.51 15.77 -11.87
CA ILE A 218 7.92 15.63 -10.48
C ILE A 218 8.41 14.19 -10.32
N ASP A 219 9.70 13.96 -10.45
CA ASP A 219 10.29 12.63 -10.25
C ASP A 219 10.79 12.50 -8.81
N LEU A 220 10.09 11.70 -8.01
CA LEU A 220 10.41 11.40 -6.63
C LEU A 220 10.83 9.92 -6.43
N THR A 221 11.25 9.26 -7.49
CA THR A 221 11.69 7.87 -7.46
C THR A 221 12.90 7.71 -6.54
N GLY A 222 12.78 6.84 -5.54
CA GLY A 222 13.84 6.56 -4.56
C GLY A 222 14.12 7.67 -3.55
N GLN A 223 13.32 8.75 -3.53
CA GLN A 223 13.59 9.93 -2.70
C GLN A 223 12.69 10.05 -1.47
N LEU A 224 11.67 9.20 -1.37
CA LEU A 224 10.66 9.30 -0.33
C LEU A 224 10.68 8.12 0.63
N ASP A 225 10.48 8.42 1.91
CA ASP A 225 9.94 7.44 2.85
C ASP A 225 8.46 7.16 2.56
N LEU A 226 7.93 6.10 3.16
CA LEU A 226 6.57 5.63 2.86
C LEU A 226 5.46 6.60 3.32
N LEU A 227 5.66 7.31 4.44
CA LEU A 227 4.67 8.27 4.94
C LEU A 227 4.66 9.54 4.11
N THR A 228 5.84 10.01 3.68
CA THR A 228 5.93 11.11 2.71
C THR A 228 5.29 10.72 1.36
N ALA A 229 5.52 9.50 0.88
CA ALA A 229 4.87 9.01 -0.34
C ALA A 229 3.33 8.97 -0.19
N TYR A 230 2.84 8.52 0.95
CA TYR A 230 1.40 8.54 1.27
C TYR A 230 0.84 9.98 1.30
N ALA A 231 1.52 10.93 1.94
CA ALA A 231 1.11 12.33 1.99
C ALA A 231 1.14 13.00 0.60
N VAL A 232 2.15 12.69 -0.22
CA VAL A 232 2.24 13.14 -1.63
C VAL A 232 1.10 12.58 -2.46
N LEU A 233 0.74 11.31 -2.27
CA LEU A 233 -0.37 10.68 -2.97
C LEU A 233 -1.72 11.32 -2.65
N LYS A 234 -1.98 11.79 -1.43
CA LYS A 234 -3.19 12.57 -1.09
C LYS A 234 -3.40 13.79 -1.98
N ARG A 235 -2.36 14.29 -2.60
CA ARG A 235 -2.36 15.48 -3.46
C ARG A 235 -2.55 15.16 -4.94
N ALA A 236 -2.51 13.88 -5.30
CA ALA A 236 -2.71 13.44 -6.67
C ALA A 236 -4.20 13.40 -7.04
N ARG A 237 -4.52 13.83 -8.26
CA ARG A 237 -5.89 13.77 -8.80
C ARG A 237 -6.23 12.37 -9.31
N LEU A 238 -5.21 11.61 -9.74
CA LEU A 238 -5.33 10.25 -10.21
C LEU A 238 -4.01 9.52 -9.97
N PHE A 239 -4.11 8.26 -9.59
CA PHE A 239 -2.98 7.32 -9.54
C PHE A 239 -3.21 6.19 -10.54
N VAL A 240 -2.16 5.81 -11.29
CA VAL A 240 -2.13 4.59 -12.11
C VAL A 240 -0.83 3.84 -11.82
N GLY A 241 -0.93 2.57 -11.48
CA GLY A 241 0.26 1.75 -11.17
C GLY A 241 -0.02 0.26 -11.18
N ASN A 242 1.07 -0.52 -11.22
CA ASN A 242 0.99 -1.96 -11.10
C ASN A 242 0.53 -2.39 -9.70
N ASP A 243 0.06 -3.63 -9.55
CA ASP A 243 -0.20 -4.26 -8.25
C ASP A 243 1.08 -4.24 -7.38
N SER A 244 1.17 -3.23 -6.52
CA SER A 244 2.34 -2.93 -5.69
C SER A 244 1.96 -2.22 -4.38
N GLY A 245 2.94 -2.04 -3.48
CA GLY A 245 2.74 -1.29 -2.25
C GLY A 245 2.29 0.16 -2.48
N LEU A 246 2.78 0.83 -3.53
CA LEU A 246 2.39 2.21 -3.88
C LEU A 246 0.93 2.31 -4.33
N MET A 247 0.40 1.31 -5.03
CA MET A 247 -1.02 1.24 -5.38
C MET A 247 -1.89 1.19 -4.12
N HIS A 248 -1.53 0.36 -3.14
CA HIS A 248 -2.26 0.29 -1.87
C HIS A 248 -2.13 1.58 -1.06
N LEU A 249 -0.97 2.25 -1.09
CA LEU A 249 -0.78 3.56 -0.47
C LEU A 249 -1.67 4.61 -1.11
N ALA A 250 -1.76 4.66 -2.45
CA ALA A 250 -2.62 5.59 -3.16
C ALA A 250 -4.11 5.40 -2.80
N ALA A 251 -4.59 4.16 -2.81
CA ALA A 251 -5.95 3.84 -2.41
C ALA A 251 -6.22 4.22 -0.94
N ALA A 252 -5.29 3.91 -0.02
CA ALA A 252 -5.38 4.28 1.38
C ALA A 252 -5.34 5.81 1.61
N ALA A 253 -4.67 6.55 0.72
CA ALA A 253 -4.63 8.02 0.73
C ALA A 253 -5.95 8.67 0.25
N GLY A 254 -6.90 7.88 -0.23
CA GLY A 254 -8.14 8.37 -0.84
C GLY A 254 -7.95 8.92 -2.26
N THR A 255 -6.81 8.70 -2.87
CA THR A 255 -6.54 9.09 -4.26
C THR A 255 -7.34 8.19 -5.20
N PRO A 256 -8.08 8.73 -6.19
CA PRO A 256 -8.65 7.90 -7.25
C PRO A 256 -7.58 7.01 -7.87
N THR A 257 -7.75 5.69 -7.78
CA THR A 257 -6.66 4.73 -8.00
C THR A 257 -7.02 3.67 -9.03
N ILE A 258 -6.18 3.55 -10.05
CA ILE A 258 -6.22 2.44 -11.01
C ILE A 258 -5.07 1.49 -10.73
N GLY A 259 -5.41 0.26 -10.37
CA GLY A 259 -4.47 -0.84 -10.23
C GLY A 259 -4.43 -1.69 -11.51
N LEU A 260 -3.23 -1.84 -12.07
CA LEU A 260 -3.00 -2.68 -13.25
C LEU A 260 -2.63 -4.10 -12.80
N PHE A 261 -3.45 -5.07 -13.22
CA PHE A 261 -3.33 -6.46 -12.80
C PHE A 261 -2.98 -7.38 -13.97
N GLY A 262 -2.03 -8.26 -13.72
CA GLY A 262 -1.66 -9.40 -14.54
C GLY A 262 -1.75 -10.69 -13.73
N PRO A 263 -0.62 -11.36 -13.44
CA PRO A 263 -0.57 -12.65 -12.74
C PRO A 263 -0.76 -12.52 -11.22
N SER A 264 -1.66 -11.64 -10.78
CA SER A 264 -2.06 -11.45 -9.38
C SER A 264 -3.55 -11.63 -9.26
N ASP A 265 -4.00 -12.17 -8.12
CA ASP A 265 -5.41 -12.33 -7.80
C ASP A 265 -5.98 -11.02 -7.24
N ASP A 266 -6.71 -10.28 -8.07
CA ASP A 266 -7.33 -9.01 -7.70
C ASP A 266 -8.47 -9.18 -6.69
N ARG A 267 -9.10 -10.36 -6.60
CA ARG A 267 -10.06 -10.67 -5.52
C ARG A 267 -9.44 -10.50 -4.14
N LEU A 268 -8.11 -10.71 -4.03
CA LEU A 268 -7.36 -10.59 -2.78
C LEU A 268 -6.74 -9.21 -2.61
N TYR A 269 -6.27 -8.59 -3.69
CA TYR A 269 -5.35 -7.46 -3.67
C TYR A 269 -5.82 -6.24 -4.49
N ALA A 270 -7.08 -6.17 -4.94
CA ALA A 270 -7.58 -4.95 -5.56
C ALA A 270 -7.27 -3.72 -4.68
N PRO A 271 -7.08 -2.50 -5.24
CA PRO A 271 -7.01 -1.30 -4.43
C PRO A 271 -8.32 -1.13 -3.65
N TRP A 272 -8.23 -0.87 -2.34
CA TRP A 272 -9.40 -0.82 -1.45
C TRP A 272 -9.95 0.59 -1.34
N GLY A 273 -11.20 0.79 -1.71
CA GLY A 273 -11.91 2.06 -1.59
C GLY A 273 -12.99 2.23 -2.67
N PRO A 274 -13.86 3.24 -2.55
CA PRO A 274 -14.94 3.48 -3.52
C PRO A 274 -14.39 4.00 -4.86
N ASP A 275 -13.35 4.83 -4.82
CA ASP A 275 -12.76 5.48 -5.98
C ASP A 275 -11.58 4.69 -6.54
N THR A 276 -11.76 3.37 -6.67
CA THR A 276 -10.73 2.48 -7.17
C THR A 276 -11.22 1.65 -8.34
N ARG A 277 -10.29 1.28 -9.25
CA ARG A 277 -10.57 0.40 -10.39
C ARG A 277 -9.42 -0.59 -10.57
N VAL A 278 -9.78 -1.81 -10.90
CA VAL A 278 -8.85 -2.83 -11.42
C VAL A 278 -8.95 -2.80 -12.93
N VAL A 279 -7.80 -2.71 -13.60
CA VAL A 279 -7.70 -2.87 -15.04
C VAL A 279 -6.79 -4.04 -15.34
N ARG A 280 -7.31 -5.01 -16.08
CA ARG A 280 -6.66 -6.26 -16.44
C ARG A 280 -6.75 -6.46 -17.95
N GLY A 281 -5.74 -7.08 -18.53
CA GLY A 281 -5.81 -7.59 -19.90
C GLY A 281 -6.83 -8.74 -20.04
N PRO A 282 -6.92 -9.37 -21.22
CA PRO A 282 -7.96 -10.38 -21.49
C PRO A 282 -7.80 -11.67 -20.67
N ARG A 283 -6.65 -11.87 -20.02
CA ARG A 283 -6.37 -13.09 -19.25
C ARG A 283 -6.73 -12.93 -17.77
N GLU A 284 -7.46 -13.93 -17.28
CA GLU A 284 -7.76 -14.09 -15.86
C GLU A 284 -6.57 -14.69 -15.08
N PHE A 285 -6.57 -14.56 -13.75
CA PHE A 285 -5.49 -15.04 -12.90
C PHE A 285 -5.19 -16.54 -13.09
N GLU A 286 -6.22 -17.36 -13.20
CA GLU A 286 -6.11 -18.81 -13.41
C GLU A 286 -5.43 -19.16 -14.74
N GLN A 287 -5.63 -18.37 -15.77
CA GLN A 287 -4.98 -18.57 -17.09
C GLN A 287 -3.48 -18.29 -17.03
N PHE A 288 -3.04 -17.29 -16.26
CA PHE A 288 -1.61 -17.07 -16.04
C PHE A 288 -0.97 -18.27 -15.33
N LYS A 289 -1.64 -18.83 -14.32
CA LYS A 289 -1.17 -20.03 -13.60
C LYS A 289 -1.17 -21.28 -14.48
N ALA A 290 -2.07 -21.39 -15.41
CA ALA A 290 -2.09 -22.51 -16.36
C ALA A 290 -0.92 -22.46 -17.36
N ILE A 291 -0.54 -21.24 -17.78
CA ILE A 291 0.60 -21.00 -18.71
C ILE A 291 1.94 -21.11 -17.95
N ASP A 292 2.02 -20.54 -16.77
CA ASP A 292 3.21 -20.49 -15.91
C ASP A 292 2.85 -20.87 -14.49
N PRO A 293 2.81 -22.17 -14.14
CA PRO A 293 2.42 -22.62 -12.78
C PRO A 293 3.27 -22.05 -11.66
N GLY A 294 4.56 -21.77 -11.96
CA GLY A 294 5.49 -21.15 -11.03
C GLY A 294 5.40 -19.62 -11.00
N LEU A 295 4.63 -19.00 -11.90
CA LEU A 295 4.62 -17.57 -12.15
C LEU A 295 6.05 -17.06 -12.34
N ASN A 296 6.72 -17.55 -13.39
CA ASN A 296 8.13 -17.32 -13.63
C ASN A 296 8.44 -15.83 -13.79
N GLN A 297 9.32 -15.31 -12.92
CA GLN A 297 9.67 -13.90 -12.86
C GLN A 297 10.42 -13.37 -14.08
N THR A 298 10.92 -14.23 -14.95
CA THR A 298 11.57 -13.84 -16.21
C THR A 298 10.59 -13.57 -17.35
N ILE A 299 9.29 -13.83 -17.16
CA ILE A 299 8.24 -13.65 -18.15
C ILE A 299 7.44 -12.37 -17.85
N GLY A 300 7.39 -11.45 -18.82
CA GLY A 300 6.50 -10.28 -18.76
C GLY A 300 5.06 -10.65 -19.10
N HIS A 301 4.19 -10.73 -18.11
CA HIS A 301 2.79 -11.16 -18.31
C HIS A 301 1.83 -10.02 -18.67
N MET A 302 2.25 -8.75 -18.61
CA MET A 302 1.38 -7.58 -18.80
C MET A 302 1.35 -7.04 -20.24
N MET A 303 1.88 -7.80 -21.22
CA MET A 303 2.01 -7.35 -22.60
C MET A 303 0.69 -7.25 -23.37
N ASP A 304 -0.36 -7.90 -22.92
CA ASP A 304 -1.67 -7.94 -23.56
C ASP A 304 -2.68 -6.93 -23.00
N LEU A 305 -2.32 -6.16 -21.97
CA LEU A 305 -3.11 -5.04 -21.48
C LEU A 305 -2.92 -3.81 -22.39
N PRO A 306 -3.94 -3.37 -23.16
CA PRO A 306 -3.80 -2.22 -24.06
C PRO A 306 -3.89 -0.88 -23.32
N VAL A 307 -3.23 0.15 -23.88
CA VAL A 307 -3.22 1.51 -23.33
C VAL A 307 -4.63 2.11 -23.31
N ASP A 308 -5.38 1.95 -24.39
CA ASP A 308 -6.69 2.54 -24.55
C ASP A 308 -7.68 2.10 -23.46
N GLN A 309 -7.55 0.84 -22.98
CA GLN A 309 -8.36 0.34 -21.86
C GLN A 309 -8.02 1.06 -20.56
N VAL A 310 -6.74 1.34 -20.30
CA VAL A 310 -6.28 2.06 -19.10
C VAL A 310 -6.73 3.53 -19.16
N VAL A 311 -6.60 4.16 -20.34
CA VAL A 311 -7.03 5.55 -20.54
C VAL A 311 -8.56 5.70 -20.41
N ALA A 312 -9.32 4.76 -20.97
CA ALA A 312 -10.79 4.76 -20.81
C ALA A 312 -11.18 4.66 -19.33
N ALA A 313 -10.62 3.70 -18.57
CA ALA A 313 -10.86 3.57 -17.14
C ALA A 313 -10.44 4.81 -16.35
N ALA A 314 -9.36 5.49 -16.76
CA ALA A 314 -8.91 6.73 -16.14
C ALA A 314 -9.92 7.87 -16.36
N ARG A 315 -10.45 8.03 -17.58
CA ARG A 315 -11.48 9.02 -17.91
C ARG A 315 -12.76 8.78 -17.11
N GLU A 316 -13.25 7.55 -17.07
CA GLU A 316 -14.43 7.17 -16.30
C GLU A 316 -14.28 7.47 -14.80
N LEU A 317 -13.10 7.12 -14.24
CA LEU A 317 -12.84 7.35 -12.82
C LEU A 317 -12.71 8.84 -12.50
N LEU A 318 -12.05 9.62 -13.37
CA LEU A 318 -11.95 11.07 -13.24
C LEU A 318 -13.32 11.76 -13.30
N ASP A 319 -14.22 11.29 -14.16
CA ASP A 319 -15.59 11.81 -14.27
C ASP A 319 -16.43 11.45 -13.04
N ALA A 320 -16.29 10.24 -12.51
CA ALA A 320 -17.01 9.77 -11.33
C ALA A 320 -16.58 10.47 -10.03
N THR A 321 -15.37 11.05 -10.00
CA THR A 321 -14.74 11.63 -8.80
C THR A 321 -14.56 13.17 -8.90
N ARG A 322 -15.34 13.85 -9.77
CA ARG A 322 -15.30 15.32 -9.96
C ARG A 322 -15.66 16.09 -8.69
#